data_72c753a81ea00e7f1ec9f4a8e7a5ba78
#
_entry.id   72c753a81ea00e7f1ec9f4a8e7a5ba78
#
_cell.length_a   1.000
_cell.length_b   1.000
_cell.length_c   1.000
_cell.angle_alpha   90.00
_cell.angle_beta   90.00
_cell.angle_gamma   90.00
#
_symmetry.space_group_name_H-M   'P 1'
#
loop_
_entity.id
_entity.type
_entity.pdbx_description
1 polymer ?
#
loop_
_entity_poly.entity_id
_entity_poly.type
_entity_poly.pdbx_seq_one_letter_code
_entity_poly.pdbx_strand_id
1 'polypeptide(L)'
;SQILNGVPFIQTSGYGRSISNIELEVDKNGNVSCTTYTNLYSLDIKYTDEDLHQIVEKYTTITDTIGQEVLTQTSATLDCYGTLIHVVTAAMADYAKNNDIEIDYAIANSGRADIDAGEMTYAELYRSLPFDNEIYIIETSGRTIKNQLNYSSNMMYRLDPEPLYDNETYTIAVLDYLALHRNTDREYNYFPDAKIIGKYTHDEYELFNYRDLTAEFLRNIEFLNVDLYSYEQPRHNKDLLNQLVEF
;
A
#
# COMPACT_ATOMS: atom_id res chain seq x y z
N SER A 1 -0.34 29.46 -2.12
CA SER A 1 -1.58 30.26 -2.07
C SER A 1 -1.88 30.88 -3.43
N GLN A 2 -3.13 30.94 -3.80
CA GLN A 2 -3.63 31.54 -5.04
C GLN A 2 -4.88 32.38 -4.71
N ILE A 3 -5.15 33.39 -5.52
CA ILE A 3 -6.42 34.13 -5.45
C ILE A 3 -7.26 33.68 -6.65
N LEU A 4 -8.38 33.01 -6.40
CA LEU A 4 -9.32 32.57 -7.41
C LEU A 4 -10.61 33.40 -7.29
N ASN A 5 -10.93 34.16 -8.34
CA ASN A 5 -12.11 35.04 -8.37
C ASN A 5 -12.23 35.97 -7.15
N GLY A 6 -11.10 36.53 -6.67
CA GLY A 6 -11.05 37.42 -5.51
C GLY A 6 -11.08 36.69 -4.15
N VAL A 7 -11.15 35.37 -4.13
CA VAL A 7 -11.13 34.54 -2.91
C VAL A 7 -9.75 33.93 -2.72
N PRO A 8 -9.10 34.08 -1.54
CA PRO A 8 -7.84 33.41 -1.25
C PRO A 8 -8.05 31.92 -1.17
N PHE A 9 -7.28 31.18 -1.94
CA PHE A 9 -7.18 29.73 -1.88
C PHE A 9 -5.83 29.33 -1.27
N ILE A 10 -5.86 28.64 -0.14
CA ILE A 10 -4.67 28.24 0.61
C ILE A 10 -4.74 26.73 0.86
N GLN A 11 -3.66 26.05 0.54
CA GLN A 11 -3.48 24.63 0.83
C GLN A 11 -2.17 24.44 1.58
N THR A 12 -2.23 23.70 2.69
CA THR A 12 -1.05 23.29 3.45
C THR A 12 -0.28 22.18 2.74
N SER A 13 0.97 22.02 3.12
CA SER A 13 1.73 20.81 2.77
C SER A 13 1.13 19.58 3.47
N GLY A 14 1.15 18.42 2.79
CA GLY A 14 0.65 17.17 3.37
C GLY A 14 1.47 16.68 4.56
N TYR A 15 0.94 15.67 5.25
CA TYR A 15 1.61 14.96 6.34
C TYR A 15 1.98 15.84 7.57
N GLY A 16 1.18 16.83 7.90
CA GLY A 16 1.45 17.71 9.04
C GLY A 16 2.69 18.62 8.90
N ARG A 17 3.25 18.76 7.68
CA ARG A 17 4.46 19.55 7.45
C ARG A 17 4.25 21.05 7.60
N SER A 18 3.01 21.53 7.47
CA SER A 18 2.68 22.95 7.68
C SER A 18 1.25 23.13 8.14
N ILE A 19 1.02 24.24 8.83
CA ILE A 19 -0.29 24.75 9.23
C ILE A 19 -0.48 26.10 8.57
N SER A 20 -1.65 26.33 7.95
CA SER A 20 -2.01 27.66 7.42
C SER A 20 -2.80 28.43 8.48
N ASN A 21 -2.34 29.62 8.79
CA ASN A 21 -3.07 30.61 9.59
C ASN A 21 -3.67 31.67 8.67
N ILE A 22 -4.98 31.91 8.77
CA ILE A 22 -5.72 32.86 7.95
C ILE A 22 -6.47 33.80 8.88
N GLU A 23 -6.25 35.10 8.73
CA GLU A 23 -6.99 36.13 9.43
C GLU A 23 -8.03 36.75 8.49
N LEU A 24 -9.28 36.71 8.92
CA LEU A 24 -10.40 37.26 8.18
C LEU A 24 -11.04 38.42 8.96
N GLU A 25 -11.34 39.50 8.27
CA GLU A 25 -12.18 40.58 8.79
C GLU A 25 -13.56 40.49 8.17
N VAL A 26 -14.59 40.62 9.00
CA VAL A 26 -16.00 40.70 8.57
C VAL A 26 -16.53 42.07 8.90
N ASP A 27 -16.92 42.83 7.88
CA ASP A 27 -17.50 44.17 8.09
C ASP A 27 -18.97 44.08 8.58
N LYS A 28 -19.52 45.23 8.97
CA LYS A 28 -20.91 45.34 9.46
C LYS A 28 -21.99 44.96 8.43
N ASN A 29 -21.62 44.85 7.15
CA ASN A 29 -22.51 44.44 6.06
C ASN A 29 -22.35 42.95 5.72
N GLY A 30 -21.46 42.23 6.44
CA GLY A 30 -21.18 40.83 6.18
C GLY A 30 -20.15 40.58 5.09
N ASN A 31 -19.47 41.59 4.56
CA ASN A 31 -18.40 41.39 3.60
C ASN A 31 -17.16 40.85 4.32
N VAL A 32 -16.56 39.80 3.74
CA VAL A 32 -15.37 39.14 4.27
C VAL A 32 -14.15 39.60 3.48
N SER A 33 -13.10 40.00 4.18
CA SER A 33 -11.78 40.25 3.61
C SER A 33 -10.71 39.45 4.32
N CYS A 34 -9.72 38.96 3.57
CA CYS A 34 -8.56 38.28 4.14
C CYS A 34 -7.45 39.31 4.36
N THR A 35 -7.09 39.56 5.62
CA THR A 35 -6.07 40.52 5.98
C THR A 35 -4.67 39.95 5.99
N THR A 36 -4.54 38.72 6.41
CA THR A 36 -3.24 38.04 6.51
C THR A 36 -3.39 36.53 6.26
N TYR A 37 -2.41 35.96 5.61
CA TYR A 37 -2.24 34.49 5.56
C TYR A 37 -0.76 34.15 5.69
N THR A 38 -0.46 33.12 6.50
CA THR A 38 0.89 32.61 6.72
C THR A 38 0.89 31.10 6.78
N ASN A 39 1.96 30.48 6.29
CA ASN A 39 2.23 29.06 6.51
C ASN A 39 3.28 28.92 7.60
N LEU A 40 2.95 28.19 8.66
CA LEU A 40 3.86 27.77 9.70
C LEU A 40 4.32 26.36 9.38
N TYR A 41 5.62 26.18 9.17
CA TYR A 41 6.19 24.86 8.91
C TYR A 41 6.49 24.13 10.22
N SER A 42 6.24 22.83 10.27
CA SER A 42 6.45 22.03 11.48
C SER A 42 7.87 22.12 12.04
N LEU A 43 8.88 22.28 11.16
CA LEU A 43 10.28 22.44 11.54
C LEU A 43 10.57 23.78 12.25
N ASP A 44 9.71 24.80 12.05
CA ASP A 44 9.86 26.13 12.65
C ASP A 44 9.10 26.25 13.98
N ILE A 45 8.23 25.28 14.29
CA ILE A 45 7.43 25.27 15.52
C ILE A 45 8.31 24.69 16.64
N LYS A 46 8.63 25.55 17.61
CA LYS A 46 9.49 25.19 18.75
C LYS A 46 8.70 24.93 20.05
N TYR A 47 7.42 25.18 20.03
CA TYR A 47 6.55 24.97 21.17
C TYR A 47 5.81 23.66 21.04
N THR A 48 5.81 22.87 22.12
CA THR A 48 5.00 21.66 22.24
C THR A 48 4.02 21.86 23.39
N ASP A 49 2.76 21.61 23.17
CA ASP A 49 1.75 21.56 24.20
C ASP A 49 2.01 20.32 25.07
N GLU A 50 2.23 20.51 26.37
CA GLU A 50 2.64 19.45 27.29
C GLU A 50 1.56 18.39 27.46
N ASP A 51 0.28 18.78 27.51
CA ASP A 51 -0.82 17.82 27.67
C ASP A 51 -0.97 16.94 26.42
N LEU A 52 -0.84 17.55 25.23
CA LEU A 52 -0.83 16.79 23.97
C LEU A 52 0.40 15.91 23.85
N HIS A 53 1.56 16.39 24.31
CA HIS A 53 2.78 15.61 24.28
C HIS A 53 2.65 14.32 25.11
N GLN A 54 2.10 14.40 26.31
CA GLN A 54 1.87 13.21 27.16
C GLN A 54 0.91 12.20 26.51
N ILE A 55 -0.12 12.69 25.83
CA ILE A 55 -1.05 11.82 25.09
C ILE A 55 -0.32 11.12 23.94
N VAL A 56 0.44 11.86 23.15
CA VAL A 56 1.23 11.30 22.04
C VAL A 56 2.23 10.27 22.55
N GLU A 57 2.99 10.61 23.60
CA GLU A 57 4.03 9.72 24.17
C GLU A 57 3.44 8.38 24.65
N LYS A 58 2.25 8.42 25.27
CA LYS A 58 1.55 7.19 25.67
C LYS A 58 1.29 6.26 24.49
N TYR A 59 0.80 6.80 23.36
CA TYR A 59 0.50 5.98 22.18
C TYR A 59 1.75 5.59 21.41
N THR A 60 2.75 6.48 21.34
CA THR A 60 4.06 6.18 20.73
C THR A 60 4.72 4.99 21.43
N THR A 61 4.70 4.94 22.77
CA THR A 61 5.27 3.80 23.51
C THR A 61 4.61 2.46 23.15
N ILE A 62 3.29 2.46 22.94
CA ILE A 62 2.55 1.26 22.52
C ILE A 62 2.92 0.88 21.08
N THR A 63 2.88 1.83 20.18
CA THR A 63 3.17 1.59 18.75
C THR A 63 4.62 1.21 18.50
N ASP A 64 5.57 1.79 19.25
CA ASP A 64 6.99 1.45 19.14
C ASP A 64 7.24 -0.01 19.57
N THR A 65 6.54 -0.49 20.61
CA THR A 65 6.67 -1.89 21.03
C THR A 65 6.28 -2.86 19.92
N ILE A 66 5.19 -2.59 19.21
CA ILE A 66 4.73 -3.41 18.07
C ILE A 66 5.63 -3.16 16.85
N GLY A 67 5.95 -1.91 16.60
CA GLY A 67 6.70 -1.48 15.42
C GLY A 67 8.14 -1.98 15.38
N GLN A 68 8.77 -2.20 16.55
CA GLN A 68 10.14 -2.70 16.65
C GLN A 68 10.29 -4.22 16.45
N GLU A 69 9.19 -4.94 16.29
CA GLU A 69 9.24 -6.36 15.91
C GLU A 69 10.04 -6.52 14.61
N VAL A 70 11.12 -7.30 14.65
CA VAL A 70 11.88 -7.67 13.45
C VAL A 70 11.17 -8.83 12.78
N LEU A 71 10.71 -8.59 11.55
CA LEU A 71 10.00 -9.60 10.75
C LEU A 71 10.95 -10.55 10.03
N THR A 72 12.01 -10.01 9.45
CA THR A 72 13.03 -10.76 8.70
C THR A 72 14.27 -9.89 8.50
N GLN A 73 15.30 -10.44 7.84
CA GLN A 73 16.43 -9.68 7.32
C GLN A 73 16.43 -9.67 5.80
N THR A 74 16.76 -8.54 5.18
CA THR A 74 16.80 -8.40 3.73
C THR A 74 18.21 -8.25 3.20
N SER A 75 18.52 -8.88 2.06
CA SER A 75 19.85 -8.82 1.41
C SER A 75 20.13 -7.46 0.76
N ALA A 76 19.09 -6.73 0.38
CA ALA A 76 19.17 -5.43 -0.30
C ALA A 76 17.91 -4.61 -0.02
N THR A 77 17.91 -3.34 -0.43
CA THR A 77 16.75 -2.46 -0.34
C THR A 77 15.56 -3.01 -1.15
N LEU A 78 14.39 -3.04 -0.52
CA LEU A 78 13.12 -3.33 -1.19
C LEU A 78 12.56 -2.03 -1.76
N ASP A 79 12.64 -1.88 -3.06
CA ASP A 79 12.04 -0.76 -3.80
C ASP A 79 10.51 -0.86 -3.76
N CYS A 80 9.85 0.22 -3.34
CA CYS A 80 8.40 0.28 -3.16
C CYS A 80 7.60 0.22 -4.48
N TYR A 81 8.24 0.45 -5.63
CA TYR A 81 7.62 0.31 -6.96
C TYR A 81 7.91 -1.03 -7.64
N GLY A 82 8.77 -1.86 -7.07
CA GLY A 82 9.24 -3.11 -7.66
C GLY A 82 9.30 -4.25 -6.66
N THR A 83 10.45 -4.47 -6.07
CA THR A 83 10.74 -5.67 -5.27
C THR A 83 9.80 -5.86 -4.07
N LEU A 84 9.40 -4.80 -3.39
CA LEU A 84 8.43 -4.90 -2.30
C LEU A 84 7.08 -5.46 -2.78
N ILE A 85 6.62 -5.06 -3.97
CA ILE A 85 5.34 -5.54 -4.49
C ILE A 85 5.40 -6.98 -4.94
N HIS A 86 6.56 -7.45 -5.40
CA HIS A 86 6.77 -8.87 -5.63
C HIS A 86 6.67 -9.68 -4.32
N VAL A 87 7.23 -9.18 -3.23
CA VAL A 87 7.10 -9.82 -1.90
C VAL A 87 5.64 -9.87 -1.45
N VAL A 88 4.88 -8.76 -1.61
CA VAL A 88 3.44 -8.71 -1.30
C VAL A 88 2.65 -9.74 -2.11
N THR A 89 2.87 -9.80 -3.43
CA THR A 89 2.15 -10.75 -4.28
C THR A 89 2.56 -12.20 -4.03
N ALA A 90 3.82 -12.44 -3.63
CA ALA A 90 4.26 -13.76 -3.18
C ALA A 90 3.56 -14.18 -1.88
N ALA A 91 3.42 -13.26 -0.91
CA ALA A 91 2.67 -13.51 0.31
C ALA A 91 1.19 -13.83 0.02
N MET A 92 0.57 -13.12 -0.92
CA MET A 92 -0.81 -13.41 -1.36
C MET A 92 -0.92 -14.81 -1.96
N ALA A 93 0.05 -15.22 -2.78
CA ALA A 93 0.07 -16.53 -3.41
C ALA A 93 0.34 -17.66 -2.40
N ASP A 94 1.24 -17.42 -1.45
CA ASP A 94 1.53 -18.37 -0.36
C ASP A 94 0.31 -18.62 0.52
N TYR A 95 -0.38 -17.53 0.90
CA TYR A 95 -1.63 -17.64 1.66
C TYR A 95 -2.69 -18.45 0.91
N ALA A 96 -2.90 -18.19 -0.39
CA ALA A 96 -3.84 -18.96 -1.21
C ALA A 96 -3.51 -20.45 -1.20
N LYS A 97 -2.23 -20.80 -1.41
CA LYS A 97 -1.75 -22.18 -1.39
C LYS A 97 -2.00 -22.86 -0.05
N ASN A 98 -1.74 -22.16 1.07
CA ASN A 98 -1.86 -22.72 2.42
C ASN A 98 -3.32 -22.86 2.89
N ASN A 99 -4.26 -22.20 2.21
CA ASN A 99 -5.69 -22.22 2.52
C ASN A 99 -6.54 -22.90 1.43
N ASP A 100 -5.92 -23.69 0.52
CA ASP A 100 -6.61 -24.37 -0.57
C ASP A 100 -7.46 -23.44 -1.46
N ILE A 101 -7.02 -22.19 -1.64
CA ILE A 101 -7.64 -21.22 -2.53
C ILE A 101 -6.95 -21.28 -3.88
N GLU A 102 -7.71 -21.62 -4.92
CA GLU A 102 -7.19 -21.64 -6.30
C GLU A 102 -7.16 -20.23 -6.88
N ILE A 103 -5.96 -19.74 -7.22
CA ILE A 103 -5.75 -18.50 -7.97
C ILE A 103 -4.71 -18.72 -9.07
N ASP A 104 -4.90 -18.03 -10.21
CA ASP A 104 -3.93 -18.03 -11.30
C ASP A 104 -2.86 -16.96 -11.09
N TYR A 105 -3.25 -15.78 -10.54
CA TYR A 105 -2.37 -14.63 -10.35
C TYR A 105 -2.68 -13.86 -9.08
N ALA A 106 -1.68 -13.13 -8.57
CA ALA A 106 -1.83 -12.12 -7.53
C ALA A 106 -1.38 -10.74 -8.07
N ILE A 107 -2.15 -9.70 -7.80
CA ILE A 107 -1.88 -8.33 -8.27
C ILE A 107 -1.99 -7.34 -7.11
N ALA A 108 -0.95 -6.53 -6.93
CA ALA A 108 -0.92 -5.43 -5.97
C ALA A 108 -0.29 -4.20 -6.62
N ASN A 109 -0.60 -3.01 -6.09
CA ASN A 109 0.00 -1.76 -6.52
C ASN A 109 1.15 -1.33 -5.60
N SER A 110 1.89 -0.30 -6.02
CA SER A 110 3.09 0.20 -5.36
C SER A 110 2.90 0.55 -3.89
N GLY A 111 3.95 0.34 -3.11
CA GLY A 111 4.11 0.85 -1.76
C GLY A 111 4.27 2.37 -1.71
N ARG A 112 4.67 2.89 -0.54
CA ARG A 112 4.82 4.33 -0.29
C ARG A 112 6.23 4.74 0.12
N ALA A 113 7.04 3.80 0.57
CA ALA A 113 8.43 4.02 0.95
C ALA A 113 9.24 2.75 0.69
N ASP A 114 10.50 2.93 0.36
CA ASP A 114 11.46 1.84 0.30
C ASP A 114 11.78 1.34 1.71
N ILE A 115 12.21 0.08 1.81
CA ILE A 115 12.72 -0.54 3.03
C ILE A 115 14.19 -0.83 2.81
N ASP A 116 15.05 -0.30 3.67
CA ASP A 116 16.48 -0.46 3.55
C ASP A 116 16.94 -1.91 3.80
N ALA A 117 18.12 -2.26 3.29
CA ALA A 117 18.73 -3.57 3.52
C ALA A 117 19.07 -3.76 5.01
N GLY A 118 18.94 -4.99 5.49
CA GLY A 118 19.23 -5.37 6.88
C GLY A 118 17.99 -5.86 7.62
N GLU A 119 17.89 -5.59 8.92
CA GLU A 119 16.71 -5.93 9.71
C GLU A 119 15.50 -5.15 9.20
N MET A 120 14.44 -5.88 8.89
CA MET A 120 13.16 -5.32 8.47
C MET A 120 12.16 -5.40 9.61
N THR A 121 11.70 -4.25 10.07
CA THR A 121 10.75 -4.15 11.18
C THR A 121 9.30 -4.01 10.69
N TYR A 122 8.34 -4.31 11.58
CA TYR A 122 6.93 -4.08 11.30
C TYR A 122 6.62 -2.59 11.03
N ALA A 123 7.30 -1.65 11.72
CA ALA A 123 7.13 -0.23 11.49
C ALA A 123 7.56 0.20 10.07
N GLU A 124 8.63 -0.39 9.53
CA GLU A 124 9.07 -0.12 8.15
C GLU A 124 8.07 -0.70 7.14
N LEU A 125 7.58 -1.91 7.38
CA LEU A 125 6.51 -2.48 6.56
C LEU A 125 5.25 -1.62 6.61
N TYR A 126 4.82 -1.17 7.81
CA TYR A 126 3.68 -0.29 7.98
C TYR A 126 3.85 1.04 7.22
N ARG A 127 5.03 1.67 7.31
CA ARG A 127 5.34 2.89 6.56
C ARG A 127 5.26 2.68 5.06
N SER A 128 5.66 1.52 4.59
CA SER A 128 5.70 1.18 3.17
C SER A 128 4.35 0.73 2.63
N LEU A 129 3.54 0.06 3.46
CA LEU A 129 2.20 -0.45 3.15
C LEU A 129 1.16 0.14 4.13
N PRO A 130 0.89 1.46 4.10
CA PRO A 130 0.15 2.15 5.16
C PRO A 130 -1.37 1.97 5.10
N PHE A 131 -1.90 1.32 4.07
CA PHE A 131 -3.33 1.13 3.90
C PHE A 131 -3.81 -0.20 4.49
N ASP A 132 -5.08 -0.24 4.89
CA ASP A 132 -5.73 -1.46 5.40
C ASP A 132 -6.51 -2.15 4.27
N ASN A 133 -5.88 -2.26 3.08
CA ASN A 133 -6.50 -2.90 1.93
C ASN A 133 -6.73 -4.39 2.19
N GLU A 134 -7.96 -4.84 2.02
CA GLU A 134 -8.32 -6.25 1.99
C GLU A 134 -7.92 -6.90 0.65
N ILE A 135 -7.86 -8.21 0.63
CA ILE A 135 -7.54 -8.98 -0.58
C ILE A 135 -8.78 -9.69 -1.06
N TYR A 136 -9.22 -9.34 -2.25
CA TYR A 136 -10.37 -9.91 -2.94
C TYR A 136 -9.95 -10.97 -3.94
N ILE A 137 -10.80 -11.96 -4.12
CA ILE A 137 -10.67 -12.97 -5.17
C ILE A 137 -11.68 -12.62 -6.24
N ILE A 138 -11.21 -12.38 -7.47
CA ILE A 138 -12.06 -12.01 -8.59
C ILE A 138 -11.80 -12.89 -9.80
N GLU A 139 -12.85 -13.13 -10.59
CA GLU A 139 -12.75 -13.62 -11.95
C GLU A 139 -12.70 -12.44 -12.93
N THR A 140 -11.74 -12.44 -13.86
CA THR A 140 -11.61 -11.37 -14.88
C THR A 140 -10.95 -11.91 -16.14
N SER A 141 -11.07 -11.19 -17.27
CA SER A 141 -10.47 -11.63 -18.53
C SER A 141 -8.96 -11.40 -18.59
N GLY A 142 -8.25 -12.26 -19.33
CA GLY A 142 -6.82 -12.08 -19.58
C GLY A 142 -6.50 -10.75 -20.27
N ARG A 143 -7.41 -10.21 -21.08
CA ARG A 143 -7.28 -8.88 -21.68
C ARG A 143 -7.20 -7.78 -20.60
N THR A 144 -8.09 -7.84 -19.62
CA THR A 144 -8.11 -6.89 -18.51
C THR A 144 -6.83 -6.99 -17.68
N ILE A 145 -6.37 -8.20 -17.36
CA ILE A 145 -5.10 -8.42 -16.66
C ILE A 145 -3.93 -7.82 -17.45
N LYS A 146 -3.82 -8.09 -18.76
CA LYS A 146 -2.77 -7.51 -19.62
C LYS A 146 -2.79 -5.99 -19.62
N ASN A 147 -3.97 -5.38 -19.62
CA ASN A 147 -4.10 -3.93 -19.53
C ASN A 147 -3.53 -3.40 -18.20
N GLN A 148 -3.75 -4.10 -17.08
CA GLN A 148 -3.20 -3.70 -15.79
C GLN A 148 -1.67 -3.86 -15.72
N LEU A 149 -1.10 -4.85 -16.39
CA LEU A 149 0.35 -5.05 -16.44
C LEU A 149 1.11 -3.91 -17.15
N ASN A 150 0.42 -3.12 -17.96
CA ASN A 150 1.01 -1.94 -18.61
C ASN A 150 1.18 -0.75 -17.65
N TYR A 151 0.57 -0.79 -16.47
CA TYR A 151 0.80 0.21 -15.42
C TYR A 151 2.06 -0.14 -14.64
N SER A 152 2.96 0.82 -14.53
CA SER A 152 4.27 0.64 -13.87
C SER A 152 4.20 0.28 -12.38
N SER A 153 3.05 0.56 -11.75
CA SER A 153 2.83 0.34 -10.32
C SER A 153 2.12 -0.98 -9.97
N ASN A 154 1.72 -1.75 -10.98
CA ASN A 154 1.03 -3.03 -10.76
C ASN A 154 1.98 -4.17 -11.07
N MET A 155 2.12 -5.09 -10.12
CA MET A 155 2.96 -6.27 -10.24
C MET A 155 2.09 -7.52 -10.27
N MET A 156 2.52 -8.51 -11.03
CA MET A 156 1.82 -9.78 -11.18
C MET A 156 2.72 -10.92 -10.71
N TYR A 157 2.17 -11.76 -9.86
CA TYR A 157 2.73 -13.03 -9.50
C TYR A 157 1.88 -14.14 -10.11
N ARG A 158 2.51 -15.15 -10.72
CA ARG A 158 1.83 -16.26 -11.36
C ARG A 158 2.23 -17.59 -10.70
N LEU A 159 1.23 -18.41 -10.38
CA LEU A 159 1.45 -19.75 -9.84
C LEU A 159 1.73 -20.79 -10.93
N ASP A 160 1.21 -20.59 -12.15
CA ASP A 160 1.38 -21.49 -13.29
C ASP A 160 2.02 -20.78 -14.50
N PRO A 161 2.97 -21.40 -15.24
CA PRO A 161 3.68 -20.80 -16.37
C PRO A 161 2.88 -20.68 -17.69
N GLU A 162 1.58 -20.98 -17.72
CA GLU A 162 0.76 -20.86 -18.93
C GLU A 162 0.67 -19.42 -19.48
N PRO A 163 0.62 -19.24 -20.82
CA PRO A 163 0.41 -17.93 -21.42
C PRO A 163 -0.94 -17.32 -21.02
N LEU A 164 -0.97 -16.00 -20.84
CA LEU A 164 -2.20 -15.26 -20.58
C LEU A 164 -2.96 -15.00 -21.90
N TYR A 165 -4.14 -15.59 -22.05
CA TYR A 165 -4.98 -15.43 -23.25
C TYR A 165 -6.08 -14.40 -23.04
N ASP A 166 -6.30 -13.51 -24.01
CA ASP A 166 -7.20 -12.36 -23.90
C ASP A 166 -8.64 -12.72 -23.56
N ASN A 167 -9.14 -13.82 -24.13
CA ASN A 167 -10.55 -14.20 -24.04
C ASN A 167 -10.81 -15.28 -22.97
N GLU A 168 -9.78 -15.70 -22.25
CA GLU A 168 -9.93 -16.62 -21.13
C GLU A 168 -10.19 -15.87 -19.84
N THR A 169 -10.88 -16.53 -18.93
CA THR A 169 -11.17 -16.02 -17.58
C THR A 169 -10.15 -16.60 -16.60
N TYR A 170 -9.63 -15.74 -15.75
CA TYR A 170 -8.66 -16.08 -14.72
C TYR A 170 -9.18 -15.70 -13.36
N THR A 171 -8.85 -16.51 -12.36
CA THR A 171 -9.08 -16.23 -10.95
C THR A 171 -7.85 -15.52 -10.37
N ILE A 172 -8.02 -14.32 -9.84
CA ILE A 172 -6.91 -13.54 -9.31
C ILE A 172 -7.18 -13.06 -7.89
N ALA A 173 -6.12 -13.03 -7.07
CA ALA A 173 -6.11 -12.30 -5.82
C ALA A 173 -5.67 -10.86 -6.08
N VAL A 174 -6.41 -9.89 -5.57
CA VAL A 174 -6.16 -8.47 -5.85
C VAL A 174 -6.60 -7.60 -4.67
N LEU A 175 -5.92 -6.47 -4.45
CA LEU A 175 -6.32 -5.53 -3.41
C LEU A 175 -7.68 -4.92 -3.71
N ASP A 176 -8.49 -4.70 -2.66
CA ASP A 176 -9.83 -4.09 -2.73
C ASP A 176 -9.82 -2.74 -3.46
N TYR A 177 -8.77 -1.93 -3.22
CA TYR A 177 -8.56 -0.67 -3.94
C TYR A 177 -8.58 -0.85 -5.46
N LEU A 178 -7.99 -1.92 -5.98
CA LEU A 178 -7.98 -2.22 -7.41
C LEU A 178 -9.26 -2.91 -7.87
N ALA A 179 -9.79 -3.84 -7.04
CA ALA A 179 -10.99 -4.61 -7.38
C ALA A 179 -12.28 -3.76 -7.38
N LEU A 180 -12.38 -2.84 -6.40
CA LEU A 180 -13.62 -2.09 -6.12
C LEU A 180 -13.56 -0.64 -6.58
N HIS A 181 -12.37 -0.12 -6.90
CA HIS A 181 -12.22 1.30 -7.21
C HIS A 181 -12.94 1.66 -8.50
N ARG A 182 -14.11 2.25 -8.32
CA ARG A 182 -14.81 3.01 -9.35
C ARG A 182 -14.41 4.46 -9.17
N ASN A 183 -13.50 4.94 -9.97
CA ASN A 183 -13.25 6.38 -10.01
C ASN A 183 -14.47 7.06 -10.62
N THR A 184 -15.36 7.55 -9.76
CA THR A 184 -16.60 8.22 -10.14
C THR A 184 -16.34 9.49 -10.97
N ASP A 185 -15.14 10.06 -10.87
CA ASP A 185 -14.78 11.30 -11.57
C ASP A 185 -14.07 11.06 -12.92
N ARG A 186 -13.63 9.84 -13.21
CA ARG A 186 -12.85 9.51 -14.41
C ARG A 186 -13.29 8.25 -15.13
N GLU A 187 -14.43 7.71 -15.04
CA GLU A 187 -14.90 6.49 -15.75
C GLU A 187 -13.84 5.34 -15.82
N TYR A 188 -12.85 5.34 -14.94
CA TYR A 188 -11.75 4.38 -14.97
C TYR A 188 -11.99 3.32 -13.91
N ASN A 189 -12.19 2.09 -14.37
CA ASN A 189 -12.23 0.91 -13.53
C ASN A 189 -11.04 0.03 -13.89
N TYR A 190 -10.24 -0.38 -12.90
CA TYR A 190 -9.08 -1.24 -13.12
C TYR A 190 -9.48 -2.60 -13.68
N PHE A 191 -10.56 -3.17 -13.18
CA PHE A 191 -11.09 -4.47 -13.60
C PHE A 191 -12.57 -4.33 -13.98
N PRO A 192 -12.89 -3.77 -15.15
CA PRO A 192 -14.27 -3.45 -15.55
C PRO A 192 -15.17 -4.68 -15.73
N ASP A 193 -14.59 -5.83 -16.00
CA ASP A 193 -15.28 -7.11 -16.20
C ASP A 193 -15.20 -8.05 -14.98
N ALA A 194 -14.68 -7.54 -13.85
CA ALA A 194 -14.48 -8.36 -12.66
C ALA A 194 -15.79 -8.86 -12.04
N LYS A 195 -15.78 -10.12 -11.65
CA LYS A 195 -16.77 -10.72 -10.78
C LYS A 195 -16.10 -11.13 -9.48
N ILE A 196 -16.51 -10.54 -8.36
CA ILE A 196 -16.02 -10.91 -7.04
C ILE A 196 -16.57 -12.28 -6.67
N ILE A 197 -15.68 -13.21 -6.32
CA ILE A 197 -16.04 -14.58 -5.91
C ILE A 197 -15.65 -14.89 -4.44
N GLY A 198 -14.80 -14.07 -3.82
CA GLY A 198 -14.40 -14.22 -2.43
C GLY A 198 -13.46 -13.12 -1.95
N LYS A 199 -12.96 -13.30 -0.74
CA LYS A 199 -11.86 -12.52 -0.17
C LYS A 199 -11.06 -13.36 0.83
N TYR A 200 -9.82 -12.96 1.10
CA TYR A 200 -9.01 -13.59 2.13
C TYR A 200 -9.54 -13.22 3.52
N THR A 201 -9.54 -14.20 4.41
CA THR A 201 -10.00 -14.05 5.81
C THR A 201 -9.05 -14.78 6.73
N HIS A 202 -8.94 -14.33 7.96
CA HIS A 202 -8.13 -14.96 8.99
C HIS A 202 -8.88 -14.99 10.32
N ASP A 203 -8.86 -16.10 11.04
CA ASP A 203 -9.67 -16.29 12.25
C ASP A 203 -9.29 -15.36 13.40
N GLU A 204 -8.04 -14.89 13.45
CA GLU A 204 -7.52 -14.00 14.47
C GLU A 204 -7.75 -12.51 14.19
N TYR A 205 -8.15 -12.15 12.95
CA TYR A 205 -8.30 -10.76 12.50
C TYR A 205 -9.74 -10.46 12.11
N GLU A 206 -10.34 -9.45 12.68
CA GLU A 206 -11.62 -8.93 12.23
C GLU A 206 -11.52 -8.35 10.81
N LEU A 207 -10.39 -7.69 10.52
CA LEU A 207 -10.03 -7.18 9.20
C LEU A 207 -8.64 -7.69 8.83
N PHE A 208 -8.58 -8.67 7.92
CA PHE A 208 -7.31 -9.20 7.44
C PHE A 208 -6.85 -8.43 6.20
N ASN A 209 -5.80 -7.65 6.33
CA ASN A 209 -5.29 -6.79 5.28
C ASN A 209 -3.96 -7.29 4.71
N TYR A 210 -3.59 -6.74 3.54
CA TYR A 210 -2.40 -7.16 2.80
C TYR A 210 -1.08 -6.93 3.54
N ARG A 211 -1.00 -5.93 4.42
CA ARG A 211 0.19 -5.67 5.26
C ARG A 211 0.38 -6.77 6.31
N ASP A 212 -0.69 -7.13 7.02
CA ASP A 212 -0.64 -8.14 8.07
C ASP A 212 -0.34 -9.51 7.46
N LEU A 213 -0.96 -9.82 6.31
CA LEU A 213 -0.62 -11.02 5.51
C LEU A 213 0.86 -11.03 5.10
N THR A 214 1.38 -9.90 4.63
CA THR A 214 2.81 -9.81 4.27
C THR A 214 3.71 -9.96 5.49
N ALA A 215 3.32 -9.39 6.65
CA ALA A 215 4.07 -9.55 7.89
C ALA A 215 4.11 -11.02 8.33
N GLU A 216 3.00 -11.75 8.26
CA GLU A 216 2.95 -13.19 8.57
C GLU A 216 3.86 -14.01 7.65
N PHE A 217 3.81 -13.73 6.35
CA PHE A 217 4.69 -14.36 5.38
C PHE A 217 6.17 -14.12 5.70
N LEU A 218 6.54 -12.87 6.01
CA LEU A 218 7.92 -12.49 6.32
C LEU A 218 8.44 -13.10 7.63
N ARG A 219 7.59 -13.28 8.67
CA ARG A 219 7.98 -13.94 9.92
C ARG A 219 8.44 -15.39 9.71
N ASN A 220 8.01 -16.02 8.63
CA ASN A 220 8.41 -17.38 8.28
C ASN A 220 9.70 -17.41 7.43
N ILE A 221 10.30 -16.27 7.12
CA ILE A 221 11.51 -16.14 6.31
C ILE A 221 12.63 -15.55 7.16
N GLU A 222 13.65 -16.34 7.49
CA GLU A 222 14.80 -15.86 8.29
C GLU A 222 15.61 -14.82 7.53
N PHE A 223 15.82 -15.03 6.22
CA PHE A 223 16.59 -14.14 5.36
C PHE A 223 15.96 -14.01 3.98
N LEU A 224 15.50 -12.81 3.64
CA LEU A 224 14.89 -12.50 2.37
C LEU A 224 15.96 -12.11 1.34
N ASN A 225 16.20 -12.99 0.39
CA ASN A 225 17.08 -12.69 -0.73
C ASN A 225 16.32 -11.85 -1.77
N VAL A 226 16.59 -10.55 -1.79
CA VAL A 226 15.89 -9.57 -2.65
C VAL A 226 16.14 -9.81 -4.14
N ASP A 227 17.27 -10.39 -4.53
CA ASP A 227 17.58 -10.71 -5.93
C ASP A 227 16.56 -11.68 -6.56
N LEU A 228 15.93 -12.53 -5.75
CA LEU A 228 14.86 -13.42 -6.20
C LEU A 228 13.58 -12.65 -6.63
N TYR A 229 13.43 -11.41 -6.17
CA TYR A 229 12.30 -10.51 -6.44
C TYR A 229 12.69 -9.35 -7.35
N SER A 230 13.87 -9.39 -7.98
CA SER A 230 14.34 -8.30 -8.82
C SER A 230 13.50 -8.17 -10.10
N TYR A 231 13.41 -6.95 -10.62
CA TYR A 231 12.64 -6.61 -11.81
C TYR A 231 13.10 -7.36 -13.08
N GLU A 232 14.35 -7.82 -13.11
CA GLU A 232 14.97 -8.54 -14.23
C GLU A 232 14.61 -10.02 -14.25
N GLN A 233 14.09 -10.58 -13.14
CA GLN A 233 13.62 -11.96 -13.13
C GLN A 233 12.37 -12.09 -14.01
N PRO A 234 12.29 -13.14 -14.84
CA PRO A 234 11.09 -13.37 -15.63
C PRO A 234 9.89 -13.47 -14.67
N ARG A 235 8.86 -12.68 -14.93
CA ARG A 235 7.61 -12.55 -14.16
C ARG A 235 6.82 -13.87 -14.01
N HIS A 236 7.46 -15.01 -14.24
CA HIS A 236 6.89 -16.33 -14.40
C HIS A 236 7.83 -17.37 -13.78
N ASN A 237 8.07 -17.35 -12.48
CA ASN A 237 8.96 -18.36 -11.93
C ASN A 237 8.33 -19.11 -10.76
N LYS A 238 7.77 -20.30 -11.06
CA LYS A 238 7.30 -21.28 -10.07
C LYS A 238 8.43 -21.71 -9.13
N ASP A 239 9.68 -21.67 -9.61
CA ASP A 239 10.87 -21.98 -8.81
C ASP A 239 11.15 -20.93 -7.74
N LEU A 240 10.64 -19.69 -7.90
CA LEU A 240 10.78 -18.64 -6.89
C LEU A 240 10.01 -18.99 -5.61
N LEU A 241 8.76 -19.44 -5.72
CA LEU A 241 7.98 -19.91 -4.56
C LEU A 241 8.65 -21.10 -3.88
N ASN A 242 9.16 -22.06 -4.66
CA ASN A 242 9.82 -23.23 -4.12
C ASN A 242 11.16 -22.87 -3.44
N GLN A 243 11.87 -21.86 -3.94
CA GLN A 243 13.11 -21.35 -3.32
C GLN A 243 12.87 -20.51 -2.07
N LEU A 244 11.67 -19.88 -1.96
CA LEU A 244 11.27 -19.10 -0.77
C LEU A 244 10.83 -19.98 0.41
N VAL A 245 10.32 -21.18 0.13
CA VAL A 245 9.77 -22.12 1.13
C VAL A 245 10.82 -23.16 1.56
N GLU A 246 12.00 -23.21 0.95
CA GLU A 246 13.10 -24.12 1.30
C GLU A 246 14.13 -23.52 2.29
N PHE A 247 13.81 -22.38 2.95
CA PHE A 247 14.66 -21.82 3.99
C PHE A 247 13.98 -21.76 5.33
#